data_f59e19c8ab1575eea77f0ae759f7cbaa
#
_entry.id   f59e19c8ab1575eea77f0ae759f7cbaa
#
_cell.length_a   1.000
_cell.length_b   1.000
_cell.length_c   1.000
_cell.angle_alpha   90.00
_cell.angle_beta   90.00
_cell.angle_gamma   90.00
#
_symmetry.space_group_name_H-M   'P 1'
#
loop_
_entity.id
_entity.type
_entity.pdbx_description
1 polymer ?
#
loop_
_entity_poly.entity_id
_entity_poly.type
_entity_poly.pdbx_seq_one_letter_code
_entity_poly.pdbx_strand_id
1 'polypeptide(L)'
;MSNVWAICGAGRGVGKTTLAQKLCALLPNSIYAKCGHGVPKAGKPANFFPTTAALAEFVRASSKTADHIVVESNAWVLSAKADIIVFIDGNPKRTRFRKDAAALRHAAHLHVCAGVARSEWRSTLERLLHDEHLCEAVCDLLAGQQSRLAGTRPEVRTKVWLETAGVRVFGNGLARLLESVDIMGTLGGAAGEAGLSYRYAWNLIRSAEGQLGRKLVIRHTGGAGGGSSVLSEHGRHMLSLFQTLNSDVAAYADRRLSDLYKTSADTK
;
A
#
# COMPACT_ATOMS: atom_id res chain seq x y z
N MET A 1 -17.11 19.60 -4.66
CA MET A 1 -17.15 18.29 -5.34
C MET A 1 -15.87 17.57 -5.03
N SER A 2 -15.91 16.27 -4.73
CA SER A 2 -14.69 15.50 -4.44
C SER A 2 -13.90 15.26 -5.71
N ASN A 3 -12.57 15.36 -5.62
CA ASN A 3 -11.66 14.99 -6.70
C ASN A 3 -11.30 13.48 -6.58
N VAL A 4 -11.57 12.72 -7.62
CA VAL A 4 -11.22 11.29 -7.69
C VAL A 4 -9.90 11.13 -8.43
N TRP A 5 -8.89 10.67 -7.71
CA TRP A 5 -7.57 10.34 -8.23
C TRP A 5 -7.47 8.85 -8.52
N ALA A 6 -7.06 8.48 -9.70
CA ALA A 6 -6.83 7.08 -10.05
C ALA A 6 -5.35 6.83 -10.31
N ILE A 7 -4.75 5.91 -9.55
CA ILE A 7 -3.35 5.51 -9.68
C ILE A 7 -3.29 4.16 -10.39
N CYS A 8 -2.76 4.15 -11.58
CA CYS A 8 -2.57 2.95 -12.39
C CYS A 8 -1.11 2.81 -12.84
N GLY A 9 -0.77 1.79 -13.60
CA GLY A 9 0.61 1.65 -14.06
C GLY A 9 0.90 0.40 -14.86
N ALA A 10 2.05 0.41 -15.51
CA ALA A 10 2.48 -0.54 -16.52
C ALA A 10 2.59 -2.00 -16.06
N GLY A 11 2.78 -2.25 -14.77
CA GLY A 11 2.97 -3.60 -14.26
C GLY A 11 2.86 -3.73 -12.74
N ARG A 12 3.31 -4.89 -12.23
CA ARG A 12 3.48 -5.09 -10.78
C ARG A 12 4.79 -4.45 -10.32
N GLY A 13 4.82 -3.99 -9.07
CA GLY A 13 6.04 -3.46 -8.45
C GLY A 13 6.47 -2.05 -8.92
N VAL A 14 5.70 -1.38 -9.77
CA VAL A 14 6.04 -0.02 -10.24
C VAL A 14 5.81 1.08 -9.20
N GLY A 15 5.34 0.73 -7.99
CA GLY A 15 5.17 1.68 -6.90
C GLY A 15 3.79 2.31 -6.78
N LYS A 16 2.75 1.75 -7.43
CA LYS A 16 1.37 2.26 -7.35
C LYS A 16 0.88 2.45 -5.91
N THR A 17 1.00 1.42 -5.09
CA THR A 17 0.54 1.45 -3.69
C THR A 17 1.27 2.52 -2.89
N THR A 18 2.59 2.60 -3.05
CA THR A 18 3.41 3.61 -2.37
C THR A 18 3.03 5.04 -2.79
N LEU A 19 2.83 5.27 -4.08
CA LEU A 19 2.41 6.59 -4.57
C LEU A 19 1.01 6.95 -4.09
N ALA A 20 0.05 6.02 -4.19
CA ALA A 20 -1.33 6.25 -3.77
C ALA A 20 -1.43 6.55 -2.27
N GLN A 21 -0.71 5.84 -1.42
CA GLN A 21 -0.68 6.09 0.02
C GLN A 21 -0.05 7.43 0.37
N LYS A 22 1.07 7.78 -0.29
CA LYS A 22 1.72 9.08 -0.10
C LYS A 22 0.87 10.23 -0.60
N LEU A 23 0.19 10.05 -1.72
CA LEU A 23 -0.74 11.04 -2.26
C LEU A 23 -1.93 11.23 -1.30
N CYS A 24 -2.50 10.15 -0.79
CA CYS A 24 -3.57 10.22 0.20
C CYS A 24 -3.13 10.93 1.50
N ALA A 25 -1.90 10.70 1.96
CA ALA A 25 -1.35 11.39 3.13
C ALA A 25 -1.08 12.88 2.90
N LEU A 26 -0.91 13.30 1.65
CA LEU A 26 -0.68 14.69 1.24
C LEU A 26 -1.99 15.47 1.07
N LEU A 27 -3.02 14.81 0.53
CA LEU A 27 -4.30 15.43 0.21
C LEU A 27 -5.16 15.63 1.47
N PRO A 28 -5.72 16.82 1.72
CA PRO A 28 -6.59 17.05 2.87
C PRO A 28 -7.89 16.25 2.74
N ASN A 29 -8.45 15.81 3.87
CA ASN A 29 -9.71 15.06 3.95
C ASN A 29 -9.84 13.97 2.87
N SER A 30 -8.82 13.11 2.76
CA SER A 30 -8.71 12.12 1.69
C SER A 30 -9.00 10.71 2.17
N ILE A 31 -9.52 9.89 1.26
CA ILE A 31 -9.77 8.46 1.48
C ILE A 31 -9.02 7.64 0.44
N TYR A 32 -8.29 6.62 0.89
CA TYR A 32 -7.62 5.66 0.01
C TYR A 32 -8.47 4.42 -0.21
N ALA A 33 -8.58 3.97 -1.45
CA ALA A 33 -9.27 2.74 -1.84
C ALA A 33 -8.45 1.94 -2.85
N LYS A 34 -8.52 0.62 -2.78
CA LYS A 34 -7.81 -0.27 -3.70
C LYS A 34 -8.75 -1.32 -4.27
N CYS A 35 -8.69 -1.51 -5.58
CA CYS A 35 -9.34 -2.64 -6.25
C CYS A 35 -8.31 -3.57 -6.86
N GLY A 36 -8.51 -4.87 -6.69
CA GLY A 36 -7.64 -5.88 -7.27
C GLY A 36 -8.22 -7.28 -7.15
N HIS A 37 -7.69 -8.21 -7.94
CA HIS A 37 -8.09 -9.61 -7.90
C HIS A 37 -7.50 -10.32 -6.68
N GLY A 38 -8.27 -11.21 -6.07
CA GLY A 38 -7.88 -12.10 -4.98
C GLY A 38 -8.23 -11.57 -3.59
N VAL A 39 -8.11 -12.48 -2.62
CA VAL A 39 -8.31 -12.16 -1.20
C VAL A 39 -7.31 -11.08 -0.78
N PRO A 40 -7.69 -10.11 0.04
CA PRO A 40 -6.78 -9.15 0.61
C PRO A 40 -5.59 -9.86 1.25
N LYS A 41 -4.38 -9.69 0.67
CA LYS A 41 -3.16 -10.08 1.36
C LYS A 41 -2.93 -9.13 2.52
N ALA A 42 -2.37 -9.66 3.58
CA ALA A 42 -1.96 -8.94 4.77
C ALA A 42 -1.36 -7.56 4.46
N GLY A 43 -1.78 -6.52 5.16
CA GLY A 43 -1.36 -5.12 4.94
C GLY A 43 -2.14 -4.39 3.83
N LYS A 44 -3.33 -4.86 3.47
CA LYS A 44 -4.21 -4.11 2.60
C LYS A 44 -4.97 -3.03 3.37
N PRO A 45 -5.22 -1.89 2.72
CA PRO A 45 -6.00 -0.83 3.33
C PRO A 45 -7.40 -1.33 3.69
N ALA A 46 -8.00 -0.71 4.70
CA ALA A 46 -9.37 -1.01 5.14
C ALA A 46 -10.40 -0.99 3.98
N ASN A 47 -10.12 -0.24 2.92
CA ASN A 47 -10.98 -0.07 1.74
C ASN A 47 -10.43 -0.85 0.53
N PHE A 48 -10.36 -2.17 0.65
CA PHE A 48 -10.04 -3.06 -0.47
C PHE A 48 -11.30 -3.68 -1.08
N PHE A 49 -11.41 -3.60 -2.40
CA PHE A 49 -12.58 -4.07 -3.15
C PHE A 49 -12.19 -5.16 -4.16
N PRO A 50 -12.88 -6.29 -4.19
CA PRO A 50 -12.60 -7.37 -5.14
C PRO A 50 -13.09 -7.06 -6.55
N THR A 51 -14.05 -6.15 -6.69
CA THR A 51 -14.66 -5.77 -7.98
C THR A 51 -14.66 -4.25 -8.19
N THR A 52 -14.65 -3.85 -9.45
CA THR A 52 -14.78 -2.43 -9.84
C THR A 52 -16.17 -1.87 -9.51
N ALA A 53 -17.21 -2.70 -9.50
CA ALA A 53 -18.57 -2.28 -9.13
C ALA A 53 -18.66 -1.90 -7.65
N ALA A 54 -18.17 -2.75 -6.75
CA ALA A 54 -18.13 -2.45 -5.32
C ALA A 54 -17.28 -1.22 -5.01
N LEU A 55 -16.15 -1.05 -5.70
CA LEU A 55 -15.34 0.16 -5.59
C LEU A 55 -16.11 1.41 -6.08
N ALA A 56 -16.86 1.32 -7.18
CA ALA A 56 -17.64 2.45 -7.70
C ALA A 56 -18.75 2.91 -6.73
N GLU A 57 -19.41 1.97 -6.05
CA GLU A 57 -20.38 2.28 -4.99
C GLU A 57 -19.71 2.99 -3.82
N PHE A 58 -18.55 2.49 -3.39
CA PHE A 58 -17.77 3.12 -2.31
C PHE A 58 -17.33 4.54 -2.68
N VAL A 59 -16.79 4.75 -3.88
CA VAL A 59 -16.39 6.08 -4.38
C VAL A 59 -17.58 7.03 -4.37
N ARG A 60 -18.74 6.59 -4.87
CA ARG A 60 -19.97 7.40 -4.89
C ARG A 60 -20.47 7.77 -3.48
N ALA A 61 -20.38 6.84 -2.53
CA ALA A 61 -20.76 7.11 -1.16
C ALA A 61 -19.77 8.07 -0.48
N SER A 62 -18.47 7.84 -0.66
CA SER A 62 -17.39 8.63 -0.06
C SER A 62 -17.29 10.05 -0.62
N SER A 63 -17.74 10.27 -1.86
CA SER A 63 -17.77 11.61 -2.48
C SER A 63 -18.68 12.61 -1.76
N LYS A 64 -19.48 12.17 -0.81
CA LYS A 64 -20.32 13.05 0.03
C LYS A 64 -19.58 13.61 1.25
N THR A 65 -18.46 12.99 1.67
CA THR A 65 -17.79 13.28 2.94
C THR A 65 -16.29 13.57 2.80
N ALA A 66 -15.68 13.12 1.70
CA ALA A 66 -14.26 13.35 1.44
C ALA A 66 -14.05 14.39 0.34
N ASP A 67 -12.99 15.20 0.45
CA ASP A 67 -12.61 16.16 -0.58
C ASP A 67 -11.79 15.47 -1.69
N HIS A 68 -11.06 14.41 -1.33
CA HIS A 68 -10.27 13.64 -2.26
C HIS A 68 -10.45 12.12 -2.05
N ILE A 69 -10.56 11.37 -3.13
CA ILE A 69 -10.60 9.91 -3.10
C ILE A 69 -9.47 9.37 -3.98
N VAL A 70 -8.53 8.66 -3.37
CA VAL A 70 -7.38 8.07 -4.07
C VAL A 70 -7.63 6.59 -4.32
N VAL A 71 -7.83 6.23 -5.59
CA VAL A 71 -8.12 4.87 -6.04
C VAL A 71 -6.86 4.24 -6.66
N GLU A 72 -6.42 3.12 -6.14
CA GLU A 72 -5.39 2.29 -6.77
C GLU A 72 -6.04 1.14 -7.55
N SER A 73 -6.14 1.27 -8.87
CA SER A 73 -6.66 0.20 -9.73
C SER A 73 -6.37 0.44 -11.21
N ASN A 74 -5.88 -0.59 -11.90
CA ASN A 74 -5.79 -0.56 -13.35
C ASN A 74 -7.16 -0.80 -14.01
N ALA A 75 -7.90 -1.79 -13.51
CA ALA A 75 -9.19 -2.17 -14.10
C ALA A 75 -10.24 -1.06 -13.97
N TRP A 76 -10.25 -0.35 -12.86
CA TRP A 76 -11.21 0.73 -12.63
C TRP A 76 -10.99 1.92 -13.57
N VAL A 77 -9.74 2.27 -13.87
CA VAL A 77 -9.39 3.34 -14.82
C VAL A 77 -9.98 3.11 -16.22
N LEU A 78 -10.08 1.85 -16.64
CA LEU A 78 -10.63 1.50 -17.96
C LEU A 78 -12.18 1.42 -17.97
N SER A 79 -12.83 1.40 -16.82
CA SER A 79 -14.28 1.21 -16.70
C SER A 79 -15.03 2.37 -16.05
N ALA A 80 -14.33 3.33 -15.45
CA ALA A 80 -14.94 4.42 -14.70
C ALA A 80 -14.21 5.75 -14.96
N LYS A 81 -14.89 6.86 -14.67
CA LYS A 81 -14.28 8.20 -14.75
C LYS A 81 -13.56 8.54 -13.47
N ALA A 82 -12.35 9.06 -13.59
CA ALA A 82 -11.62 9.74 -12.55
C ALA A 82 -11.28 11.15 -13.01
N ASP A 83 -11.20 12.09 -12.09
CA ASP A 83 -10.88 13.48 -12.42
C ASP A 83 -9.40 13.63 -12.75
N ILE A 84 -8.55 12.86 -12.05
CA ILE A 84 -7.11 12.85 -12.26
C ILE A 84 -6.60 11.41 -12.33
N ILE A 85 -6.02 11.04 -13.47
CA ILE A 85 -5.44 9.71 -13.68
C ILE A 85 -3.93 9.83 -13.75
N VAL A 86 -3.22 9.12 -12.85
CA VAL A 86 -1.77 9.04 -12.80
C VAL A 86 -1.32 7.66 -13.26
N PHE A 87 -0.58 7.61 -14.34
CA PHE A 87 0.03 6.39 -14.85
C PHE A 87 1.51 6.32 -14.46
N ILE A 88 1.90 5.23 -13.81
CA ILE A 88 3.30 4.97 -13.47
C ILE A 88 3.87 3.98 -14.47
N ASP A 89 4.89 4.40 -15.17
CA ASP A 89 5.62 3.53 -16.10
C ASP A 89 6.47 2.50 -15.35
N GLY A 90 6.97 1.53 -16.07
CA GLY A 90 7.85 0.50 -15.53
C GLY A 90 9.28 0.70 -15.99
N ASN A 91 10.25 0.22 -15.20
CA ASN A 91 11.61 0.06 -15.70
C ASN A 91 11.64 -1.09 -16.71
N PRO A 92 12.04 -0.85 -17.98
CA PRO A 92 12.01 -1.88 -19.03
C PRO A 92 12.82 -3.15 -18.68
N LYS A 93 13.85 -3.01 -17.87
CA LYS A 93 14.72 -4.12 -17.44
C LYS A 93 14.13 -4.95 -16.29
N ARG A 94 13.11 -4.43 -15.56
CA ARG A 94 12.61 -5.03 -14.31
C ARG A 94 11.11 -5.24 -14.28
N THR A 95 10.35 -4.58 -15.16
CA THR A 95 8.90 -4.58 -15.13
C THR A 95 8.34 -5.55 -16.18
N ARG A 96 7.54 -6.52 -15.73
CA ARG A 96 6.69 -7.28 -16.64
C ARG A 96 5.47 -6.42 -17.00
N PHE A 97 5.46 -5.89 -18.21
CA PHE A 97 4.38 -5.05 -18.69
C PHE A 97 3.07 -5.83 -18.81
N ARG A 98 1.99 -5.16 -18.48
CA ARG A 98 0.62 -5.68 -18.65
C ARG A 98 0.15 -5.45 -20.09
N LYS A 99 -0.79 -6.27 -20.54
CA LYS A 99 -1.40 -6.13 -21.88
C LYS A 99 -2.18 -4.82 -22.05
N ASP A 100 -2.77 -4.31 -20.96
CA ASP A 100 -3.56 -3.08 -20.89
C ASP A 100 -2.72 -1.80 -20.65
N ALA A 101 -1.40 -1.91 -20.56
CA ALA A 101 -0.54 -0.78 -20.22
C ALA A 101 -0.62 0.38 -21.24
N ALA A 102 -0.77 0.10 -22.51
CA ALA A 102 -0.90 1.12 -23.55
C ALA A 102 -2.21 1.91 -23.41
N ALA A 103 -3.33 1.21 -23.18
CA ALA A 103 -4.63 1.84 -22.98
C ALA A 103 -4.66 2.69 -21.70
N LEU A 104 -4.06 2.20 -20.61
CA LEU A 104 -3.94 2.94 -19.36
C LEU A 104 -3.07 4.19 -19.48
N ARG A 105 -1.98 4.10 -20.26
CA ARG A 105 -1.12 5.24 -20.56
C ARG A 105 -1.89 6.30 -21.36
N HIS A 106 -2.65 5.88 -22.35
CA HIS A 106 -3.46 6.81 -23.17
C HIS A 106 -4.54 7.53 -22.36
N ALA A 107 -5.14 6.85 -21.37
CA ALA A 107 -6.16 7.43 -20.50
C ALA A 107 -5.60 8.39 -19.43
N ALA A 108 -4.29 8.39 -19.18
CA ALA A 108 -3.69 9.13 -18.08
C ALA A 108 -3.55 10.62 -18.37
N HIS A 109 -3.81 11.44 -17.34
CA HIS A 109 -3.55 12.88 -17.33
C HIS A 109 -2.10 13.21 -16.95
N LEU A 110 -1.51 12.39 -16.07
CA LEU A 110 -0.16 12.55 -15.54
C LEU A 110 0.64 11.27 -15.77
N HIS A 111 1.80 11.41 -16.40
CA HIS A 111 2.72 10.30 -16.67
C HIS A 111 3.94 10.37 -15.79
N VAL A 112 4.18 9.33 -15.00
CA VAL A 112 5.39 9.20 -14.17
C VAL A 112 6.33 8.22 -14.88
N CYS A 113 7.17 8.76 -15.77
CA CYS A 113 8.17 8.00 -16.52
C CYS A 113 9.44 8.82 -16.72
N ALA A 114 10.52 8.18 -17.15
CA ALA A 114 11.76 8.87 -17.46
C ALA A 114 11.53 9.90 -18.59
N GLY A 115 12.09 11.11 -18.41
CA GLY A 115 12.07 12.16 -19.44
C GLY A 115 10.85 13.09 -19.41
N VAL A 116 9.83 12.85 -18.59
CA VAL A 116 8.73 13.82 -18.40
C VAL A 116 9.24 14.97 -17.52
N ALA A 117 9.04 16.19 -18.00
CA ALA A 117 9.47 17.38 -17.27
C ALA A 117 8.47 17.73 -16.14
N ARG A 118 8.99 18.26 -15.03
CA ARG A 118 8.16 18.73 -13.91
C ARG A 118 7.12 19.77 -14.33
N SER A 119 7.45 20.61 -15.29
CA SER A 119 6.56 21.63 -15.86
C SER A 119 5.31 21.04 -16.52
N GLU A 120 5.39 19.84 -17.10
CA GLU A 120 4.24 19.15 -17.69
C GLU A 120 3.25 18.72 -16.61
N TRP A 121 3.73 18.19 -15.48
CA TRP A 121 2.87 17.86 -14.35
C TRP A 121 2.24 19.11 -13.75
N ARG A 122 3.05 20.16 -13.55
CA ARG A 122 2.60 21.43 -12.99
C ARG A 122 1.47 22.03 -13.83
N SER A 123 1.66 22.19 -15.11
CA SER A 123 0.64 22.77 -16.00
C SER A 123 -0.66 21.95 -16.06
N THR A 124 -0.57 20.63 -15.91
CA THR A 124 -1.74 19.77 -15.84
C THR A 124 -2.45 19.89 -14.50
N LEU A 125 -1.70 19.91 -13.39
CA LEU A 125 -2.26 20.01 -12.04
C LEU A 125 -2.91 21.39 -11.79
N GLU A 126 -2.31 22.48 -12.26
CA GLU A 126 -2.87 23.85 -12.16
C GLU A 126 -4.25 23.95 -12.84
N ARG A 127 -4.47 23.21 -13.92
CA ARG A 127 -5.80 23.15 -14.57
C ARG A 127 -6.82 22.30 -13.81
N LEU A 128 -6.38 21.34 -13.00
CA LEU A 128 -7.23 20.37 -12.31
C LEU A 128 -7.41 20.70 -10.82
N LEU A 129 -6.44 21.38 -10.23
CA LEU A 129 -6.41 21.77 -8.83
C LEU A 129 -6.21 23.28 -8.75
N HIS A 130 -7.09 23.96 -8.04
CA HIS A 130 -6.99 25.42 -7.86
C HIS A 130 -6.17 25.80 -6.60
N ASP A 131 -5.15 25.00 -6.27
CA ASP A 131 -4.28 25.18 -5.11
C ASP A 131 -2.81 25.01 -5.55
N GLU A 132 -2.07 26.11 -5.56
CA GLU A 132 -0.68 26.15 -6.02
C GLU A 132 0.25 25.34 -5.09
N HIS A 133 0.06 25.41 -3.77
CA HIS A 133 0.87 24.65 -2.81
C HIS A 133 0.66 23.17 -2.96
N LEU A 134 -0.59 22.75 -3.18
CA LEU A 134 -0.92 21.36 -3.42
C LEU A 134 -0.33 20.86 -4.76
N CYS A 135 -0.38 21.67 -5.81
CA CYS A 135 0.23 21.36 -7.10
C CYS A 135 1.75 21.12 -6.95
N GLU A 136 2.43 21.98 -6.21
CA GLU A 136 3.87 21.87 -6.00
C GLU A 136 4.23 20.61 -5.18
N ALA A 137 3.50 20.35 -4.09
CA ALA A 137 3.70 19.16 -3.27
C ALA A 137 3.43 17.85 -4.04
N VAL A 138 2.43 17.82 -4.92
CA VAL A 138 2.17 16.68 -5.80
C VAL A 138 3.29 16.52 -6.83
N CYS A 139 3.79 17.60 -7.42
CA CYS A 139 4.93 17.57 -8.34
C CYS A 139 6.18 16.98 -7.67
N ASP A 140 6.47 17.35 -6.42
CA ASP A 140 7.58 16.78 -5.65
C ASP A 140 7.42 15.27 -5.43
N LEU A 141 6.20 14.85 -5.10
CA LEU A 141 5.88 13.44 -4.93
C LEU A 141 6.10 12.64 -6.23
N LEU A 142 5.66 13.17 -7.38
CA LEU A 142 5.81 12.55 -8.69
C LEU A 142 7.29 12.50 -9.12
N ALA A 143 8.06 13.56 -8.89
CA ALA A 143 9.50 13.60 -9.16
C ALA A 143 10.28 12.55 -8.34
N GLY A 144 9.91 12.38 -7.06
CA GLY A 144 10.46 11.31 -6.23
C GLY A 144 10.15 9.91 -6.77
N GLN A 145 8.96 9.69 -7.31
CA GLN A 145 8.59 8.42 -7.93
C GLN A 145 9.32 8.21 -9.28
N GLN A 146 9.47 9.25 -10.09
CA GLN A 146 10.21 9.21 -11.36
C GLN A 146 11.68 8.83 -11.13
N SER A 147 12.34 9.44 -10.14
CA SER A 147 13.73 9.14 -9.79
C SER A 147 13.92 7.68 -9.38
N ARG A 148 12.94 7.09 -8.69
CA ARG A 148 12.94 5.65 -8.35
C ARG A 148 12.85 4.76 -9.60
N LEU A 149 12.04 5.12 -10.58
CA LEU A 149 11.89 4.36 -11.83
C LEU A 149 13.16 4.43 -12.68
N ALA A 150 13.80 5.58 -12.74
CA ALA A 150 15.06 5.78 -13.45
C ALA A 150 16.23 5.02 -12.81
N GLY A 151 16.07 4.56 -11.57
CA GLY A 151 17.15 3.89 -10.83
C GLY A 151 18.33 4.80 -10.50
N THR A 152 18.14 6.11 -10.63
CA THR A 152 19.16 7.14 -10.35
C THR A 152 19.31 7.42 -8.86
N ARG A 153 18.34 6.97 -8.05
CA ARG A 153 18.35 7.15 -6.60
C ARG A 153 18.27 5.80 -5.89
N PRO A 154 19.17 5.52 -4.93
CA PRO A 154 19.03 4.35 -4.08
C PRO A 154 17.74 4.39 -3.25
N GLU A 155 17.16 3.22 -3.02
CA GLU A 155 16.01 3.03 -2.14
C GLU A 155 16.48 2.48 -0.79
N VAL A 156 15.87 2.98 0.29
CA VAL A 156 16.06 2.37 1.61
C VAL A 156 15.12 1.16 1.75
N ARG A 157 15.67 0.06 2.21
CA ARG A 157 14.90 -1.13 2.62
C ARG A 157 15.10 -1.33 4.11
N THR A 158 14.04 -1.24 4.88
CA THR A 158 14.07 -1.47 6.32
C THR A 158 13.54 -2.85 6.67
N LYS A 159 14.05 -3.43 7.74
CA LYS A 159 13.57 -4.68 8.30
C LYS A 159 13.41 -4.48 9.80
N VAL A 160 12.17 -4.52 10.26
CA VAL A 160 11.81 -4.31 11.66
C VAL A 160 11.38 -5.64 12.28
N TRP A 161 11.77 -5.86 13.53
CA TRP A 161 11.24 -6.91 14.38
C TRP A 161 11.25 -6.45 15.84
N LEU A 162 10.44 -7.06 16.67
CA LEU A 162 10.41 -6.82 18.11
C LEU A 162 11.06 -7.98 18.83
N GLU A 163 11.81 -7.68 19.86
CA GLU A 163 12.47 -8.66 20.75
C GLU A 163 12.05 -8.45 22.20
N THR A 164 12.03 -9.52 22.94
CA THR A 164 11.92 -9.53 24.41
C THR A 164 13.07 -10.34 24.96
N ALA A 165 13.87 -9.74 25.84
CA ALA A 165 15.07 -10.36 26.42
C ALA A 165 16.02 -10.97 25.35
N GLY A 166 16.22 -10.28 24.22
CA GLY A 166 17.07 -10.73 23.12
C GLY A 166 16.47 -11.83 22.23
N VAL A 167 15.22 -12.24 22.49
CA VAL A 167 14.51 -13.23 21.67
C VAL A 167 13.50 -12.52 20.78
N ARG A 168 13.56 -12.80 19.49
CA ARG A 168 12.63 -12.24 18.51
C ARG A 168 11.22 -12.78 18.74
N VAL A 169 10.28 -11.88 19.05
CA VAL A 169 8.89 -12.22 19.37
C VAL A 169 7.91 -11.83 18.26
N PHE A 170 8.21 -10.77 17.49
CA PHE A 170 7.29 -10.28 16.47
C PHE A 170 8.07 -9.77 15.25
N GLY A 171 7.54 -9.96 14.07
CA GLY A 171 8.13 -9.48 12.81
C GLY A 171 7.21 -9.72 11.64
N ASN A 172 7.62 -9.35 10.43
CA ASN A 172 6.79 -9.39 9.23
C ASN A 172 6.13 -10.75 8.96
N GLY A 173 6.81 -11.87 9.27
CA GLY A 173 6.24 -13.21 9.07
C GLY A 173 5.05 -13.48 9.98
N LEU A 174 5.18 -13.14 11.27
CA LEU A 174 4.08 -13.28 12.23
C LEU A 174 2.97 -12.27 11.95
N ALA A 175 3.30 -11.01 11.65
CA ALA A 175 2.32 -10.00 11.28
C ALA A 175 1.43 -10.48 10.12
N ARG A 176 2.04 -10.95 9.03
CA ARG A 176 1.31 -11.50 7.87
C ARG A 176 0.41 -12.69 8.23
N LEU A 177 0.92 -13.60 9.08
CA LEU A 177 0.12 -14.75 9.52
C LEU A 177 -1.08 -14.31 10.35
N LEU A 178 -0.90 -13.38 11.29
CA LEU A 178 -2.01 -12.87 12.12
C LEU A 178 -3.06 -12.14 11.27
N GLU A 179 -2.64 -11.33 10.32
CA GLU A 179 -3.55 -10.69 9.37
C GLU A 179 -4.35 -11.72 8.56
N SER A 180 -3.67 -12.77 8.08
CA SER A 180 -4.35 -13.86 7.37
C SER A 180 -5.33 -14.61 8.28
N VAL A 181 -5.02 -14.79 9.57
CA VAL A 181 -5.94 -15.38 10.55
C VAL A 181 -7.19 -14.51 10.71
N ASP A 182 -7.02 -13.19 10.82
CA ASP A 182 -8.15 -12.25 11.00
C ASP A 182 -9.10 -12.25 9.79
N ILE A 183 -8.56 -12.46 8.59
CA ILE A 183 -9.32 -12.49 7.34
C ILE A 183 -9.98 -13.86 7.10
N MET A 184 -9.22 -14.93 7.29
CA MET A 184 -9.65 -16.29 6.92
C MET A 184 -10.48 -16.97 8.00
N GLY A 185 -10.45 -16.47 9.24
CA GLY A 185 -11.15 -17.05 10.38
C GLY A 185 -10.62 -18.43 10.81
N THR A 186 -9.58 -18.95 10.18
CA THR A 186 -8.95 -20.25 10.50
C THR A 186 -7.44 -20.20 10.34
N LEU A 187 -6.72 -20.89 11.23
CA LEU A 187 -5.25 -20.99 11.12
C LEU A 187 -4.82 -21.83 9.91
N GLY A 188 -5.61 -22.83 9.52
CA GLY A 188 -5.33 -23.66 8.35
C GLY A 188 -5.38 -22.85 7.06
N GLY A 189 -6.44 -22.08 6.87
CA GLY A 189 -6.59 -21.16 5.73
C GLY A 189 -5.49 -20.10 5.70
N ALA A 190 -5.20 -19.50 6.85
CA ALA A 190 -4.14 -18.48 6.98
C ALA A 190 -2.75 -19.03 6.67
N ALA A 191 -2.43 -20.23 7.11
CA ALA A 191 -1.15 -20.90 6.79
C ALA A 191 -1.03 -21.18 5.29
N GLY A 192 -2.08 -21.70 4.65
CA GLY A 192 -2.13 -21.95 3.20
C GLY A 192 -1.94 -20.67 2.39
N GLU A 193 -2.63 -19.58 2.74
CA GLU A 193 -2.48 -18.27 2.08
C GLU A 193 -1.05 -17.70 2.24
N ALA A 194 -0.43 -17.90 3.40
CA ALA A 194 0.94 -17.47 3.67
C ALA A 194 2.02 -18.38 3.03
N GLY A 195 1.64 -19.50 2.41
CA GLY A 195 2.57 -20.49 1.89
C GLY A 195 3.34 -21.24 2.99
N LEU A 196 2.74 -21.37 4.17
CA LEU A 196 3.34 -22.02 5.35
C LEU A 196 2.63 -23.35 5.63
N SER A 197 3.39 -24.33 6.19
CA SER A 197 2.71 -25.48 6.77
C SER A 197 1.94 -25.09 8.03
N TYR A 198 0.82 -25.78 8.29
CA TYR A 198 0.02 -25.56 9.51
C TYR A 198 0.88 -25.66 10.78
N ARG A 199 1.75 -26.68 10.84
CA ARG A 199 2.66 -26.90 11.99
C ARG A 199 3.62 -25.71 12.19
N TYR A 200 4.17 -25.16 11.13
CA TYR A 200 5.06 -24.00 11.22
C TYR A 200 4.31 -22.75 11.66
N ALA A 201 3.15 -22.46 11.07
CA ALA A 201 2.30 -21.34 11.46
C ALA A 201 1.90 -21.43 12.95
N TRP A 202 1.52 -22.64 13.39
CA TRP A 202 1.22 -22.92 14.79
C TRP A 202 2.39 -22.63 15.72
N ASN A 203 3.57 -23.15 15.41
CA ASN A 203 4.76 -22.97 16.23
C ASN A 203 5.18 -21.49 16.30
N LEU A 204 5.03 -20.75 15.18
CA LEU A 204 5.35 -19.32 15.12
C LEU A 204 4.47 -18.52 16.10
N ILE A 205 3.16 -18.76 16.10
CA ILE A 205 2.23 -18.10 17.02
C ILE A 205 2.53 -18.52 18.46
N ARG A 206 2.67 -19.82 18.72
CA ARG A 206 2.90 -20.35 20.07
C ARG A 206 4.21 -19.84 20.69
N SER A 207 5.26 -19.76 19.90
CA SER A 207 6.55 -19.21 20.35
C SER A 207 6.41 -17.74 20.75
N ALA A 208 5.74 -16.92 19.93
CA ALA A 208 5.50 -15.53 20.25
C ALA A 208 4.61 -15.35 21.49
N GLU A 209 3.52 -16.13 21.63
CA GLU A 209 2.65 -16.13 22.79
C GLU A 209 3.39 -16.53 24.08
N GLY A 210 4.30 -17.52 23.98
CA GLY A 210 5.13 -17.95 25.12
C GLY A 210 6.05 -16.85 25.62
N GLN A 211 6.67 -16.09 24.71
CA GLN A 211 7.55 -14.97 25.06
C GLN A 211 6.78 -13.72 25.54
N LEU A 212 5.61 -13.47 24.98
CA LEU A 212 4.76 -12.32 25.34
C LEU A 212 3.92 -12.56 26.60
N GLY A 213 3.80 -13.82 27.04
CA GLY A 213 2.96 -14.22 28.18
C GLY A 213 1.46 -14.04 27.94
N ARG A 214 1.04 -13.77 26.69
CA ARG A 214 -0.36 -13.49 26.33
C ARG A 214 -0.73 -14.13 25.00
N LYS A 215 -2.00 -14.53 24.88
CA LYS A 215 -2.53 -15.08 23.64
C LYS A 215 -2.64 -14.03 22.55
N LEU A 216 -2.19 -14.38 21.34
CA LEU A 216 -2.39 -13.59 20.11
C LEU A 216 -3.63 -14.10 19.33
N VAL A 217 -3.90 -15.41 19.41
CA VAL A 217 -5.00 -16.06 18.70
C VAL A 217 -5.85 -16.86 19.68
N ILE A 218 -7.17 -16.64 19.63
CA ILE A 218 -8.18 -17.43 20.32
C ILE A 218 -8.69 -18.48 19.34
N ARG A 219 -8.82 -19.72 19.81
CA ARG A 219 -9.31 -20.84 19.03
C ARG A 219 -10.59 -21.37 19.59
N HIS A 220 -11.47 -21.70 18.70
CA HIS A 220 -12.69 -22.41 19.01
C HIS A 220 -12.62 -23.81 18.37
N THR A 221 -12.70 -24.83 19.20
CA THR A 221 -12.74 -26.22 18.73
C THR A 221 -14.05 -26.40 17.96
N GLY A 222 -13.95 -26.81 16.69
CA GLY A 222 -15.13 -27.03 15.86
C GLY A 222 -15.53 -28.51 15.82
N GLY A 223 -16.80 -28.74 15.49
CA GLY A 223 -17.32 -30.06 15.13
C GLY A 223 -17.00 -30.44 13.68
N ALA A 224 -17.92 -31.12 12.99
CA ALA A 224 -17.75 -31.62 11.61
C ALA A 224 -17.39 -30.57 10.53
N GLY A 225 -17.52 -29.26 10.82
CA GLY A 225 -17.17 -28.14 9.93
C GLY A 225 -15.80 -27.52 10.16
N GLY A 226 -14.97 -28.04 11.07
CA GLY A 226 -13.67 -27.48 11.41
C GLY A 226 -13.70 -26.41 12.53
N GLY A 227 -12.55 -26.10 13.12
CA GLY A 227 -12.39 -25.07 14.17
C GLY A 227 -12.18 -23.68 13.59
N SER A 228 -12.56 -22.64 14.34
CA SER A 228 -12.29 -21.25 13.99
C SER A 228 -11.09 -20.69 14.79
N SER A 229 -10.47 -19.66 14.26
CA SER A 229 -9.37 -18.93 14.89
C SER A 229 -9.58 -17.44 14.68
N VAL A 230 -9.57 -16.66 15.75
CA VAL A 230 -9.73 -15.20 15.71
C VAL A 230 -8.59 -14.56 16.50
N LEU A 231 -8.22 -13.35 16.13
CA LEU A 231 -7.24 -12.62 16.93
C LEU A 231 -7.81 -12.27 18.31
N SER A 232 -6.99 -12.42 19.35
CA SER A 232 -7.30 -11.83 20.64
C SER A 232 -7.23 -10.29 20.56
N GLU A 233 -7.74 -9.60 21.57
CA GLU A 233 -7.57 -8.15 21.68
C GLU A 233 -6.08 -7.78 21.70
N HIS A 234 -5.27 -8.53 22.47
CA HIS A 234 -3.81 -8.35 22.48
C HIS A 234 -3.18 -8.64 21.12
N GLY A 235 -3.66 -9.65 20.40
CA GLY A 235 -3.19 -9.96 19.03
C GLY A 235 -3.45 -8.83 18.05
N ARG A 236 -4.64 -8.22 18.08
CA ARG A 236 -4.96 -7.03 17.27
C ARG A 236 -4.11 -5.84 17.63
N HIS A 237 -3.93 -5.59 18.94
CA HIS A 237 -3.08 -4.50 19.42
C HIS A 237 -1.63 -4.65 18.94
N MET A 238 -1.02 -5.82 19.13
CA MET A 238 0.35 -6.10 18.70
C MET A 238 0.53 -6.00 17.19
N LEU A 239 -0.45 -6.46 16.44
CA LEU A 239 -0.45 -6.36 14.98
C LEU A 239 -0.48 -4.88 14.52
N SER A 240 -1.40 -4.09 15.06
CA SER A 240 -1.53 -2.65 14.77
C SER A 240 -0.26 -1.88 15.16
N LEU A 241 0.26 -2.12 16.36
CA LEU A 241 1.51 -1.51 16.84
C LEU A 241 2.68 -1.82 15.91
N PHE A 242 2.85 -3.08 15.52
CA PHE A 242 3.94 -3.48 14.63
C PHE A 242 3.80 -2.88 13.23
N GLN A 243 2.59 -2.84 12.68
CA GLN A 243 2.31 -2.24 11.36
C GLN A 243 2.63 -0.75 11.36
N THR A 244 2.17 -0.02 12.38
CA THR A 244 2.45 1.42 12.53
C THR A 244 3.96 1.65 12.63
N LEU A 245 4.65 0.96 13.54
CA LEU A 245 6.09 1.09 13.71
C LEU A 245 6.86 0.77 12.41
N ASN A 246 6.51 -0.31 11.73
CA ASN A 246 7.17 -0.71 10.48
C ASN A 246 6.97 0.33 9.38
N SER A 247 5.78 0.93 9.29
CA SER A 247 5.47 2.03 8.37
C SER A 247 6.26 3.29 8.70
N ASP A 248 6.30 3.68 9.95
CA ASP A 248 6.98 4.89 10.43
C ASP A 248 8.49 4.82 10.22
N VAL A 249 9.11 3.67 10.53
CA VAL A 249 10.54 3.44 10.28
C VAL A 249 10.86 3.51 8.79
N ALA A 250 10.04 2.92 7.93
CA ALA A 250 10.23 2.98 6.49
C ALA A 250 10.09 4.41 5.96
N ALA A 251 9.06 5.15 6.43
CA ALA A 251 8.84 6.53 6.05
C ALA A 251 9.96 7.47 6.54
N TYR A 252 10.44 7.27 7.77
CA TYR A 252 11.58 8.00 8.30
C TYR A 252 12.84 7.76 7.48
N ALA A 253 13.16 6.51 7.19
CA ALA A 253 14.34 6.13 6.42
C ALA A 253 14.30 6.73 4.99
N ASP A 254 13.14 6.71 4.33
CA ASP A 254 12.94 7.33 3.02
C ASP A 254 13.15 8.85 3.06
N ARG A 255 12.59 9.54 4.08
CA ARG A 255 12.79 10.98 4.26
C ARG A 255 14.26 11.30 4.51
N ARG A 256 14.89 10.58 5.45
CA ARG A 256 16.29 10.83 5.80
C ARG A 256 17.24 10.63 4.62
N LEU A 257 17.02 9.58 3.81
CA LEU A 257 17.78 9.40 2.57
C LEU A 257 17.58 10.59 1.61
N SER A 258 16.34 11.08 1.51
CA SER A 258 16.02 12.25 0.67
C SER A 258 16.79 13.49 1.08
N ASP A 259 16.84 13.77 2.38
CA ASP A 259 17.50 14.95 2.93
C ASP A 259 19.01 14.87 2.73
N LEU A 260 19.60 13.70 2.98
CA LEU A 260 21.04 13.48 2.77
C LEU A 260 21.43 13.66 1.29
N TYR A 261 20.57 13.24 0.35
CA TYR A 261 20.81 13.43 -1.07
C TYR A 261 20.70 14.89 -1.52
N LYS A 262 19.78 15.68 -0.94
CA LYS A 262 19.67 17.12 -1.22
C LYS A 262 20.94 17.85 -0.76
N THR A 263 21.38 17.60 0.47
CA THR A 263 22.56 18.23 1.05
C THR A 263 23.85 17.93 0.25
N SER A 264 23.98 16.73 -0.33
CA SER A 264 25.14 16.38 -1.15
C SER A 264 25.10 16.95 -2.58
N ALA A 265 23.94 17.37 -3.07
CA ALA A 265 23.80 18.04 -4.37
C ALA A 265 24.14 19.53 -4.30
N ASP A 266 23.91 20.16 -3.14
CA ASP A 266 24.19 21.59 -2.91
C ASP A 266 25.67 21.88 -2.60
N THR A 267 26.53 20.83 -2.50
CA THR A 267 27.97 20.95 -2.17
C THR A 267 28.86 20.83 -3.42
N LYS A 268 28.30 20.81 -4.62
CA LYS A 268 29.02 20.82 -5.91
C LYS A 268 28.71 22.09 -6.69
#